data_ffb9a4a8bd72f2fca48c9946cb02df2e
#
_entry.id   ffb9a4a8bd72f2fca48c9946cb02df2e
#
_cell.length_a   1.000
_cell.length_b   1.000
_cell.length_c   1.000
_cell.angle_alpha   90.00
_cell.angle_beta   90.00
_cell.angle_gamma   90.00
#
_symmetry.space_group_name_H-M   'P 1'
#
loop_
_entity.id
_entity.type
_entity.pdbx_description
1 polymer ?
#
loop_
_entity_poly.entity_id
_entity_poly.type
_entity_poly.pdbx_seq_one_letter_code
_entity_poly.pdbx_strand_id
1 'polypeptide(L)'
;MGRLAQTWMAVALLLWPAAAHAADVVWTVSKKNGRAYLSGMPNEPEVDYEFWAHCRANGSIEVGAAAEAHVGKGRGETVTLKLASAGKTATLTGVSRESENVEMTGGIELRAVVSREHPLFKVLATGKPILVSGPIKPMTWPVKGLSARTAAFLKACK
;
A
#
# COMPACT_ATOMS: atom_id res chain seq x y z
N MET A 1 -49.47 11.27 51.24
CA MET A 1 -48.39 10.32 50.84
C MET A 1 -48.32 10.31 49.32
N GLY A 2 -47.50 11.15 48.75
CA GLY A 2 -47.35 11.27 47.28
C GLY A 2 -46.07 10.61 46.84
N ARG A 3 -46.13 9.59 45.96
CA ARG A 3 -44.97 8.94 45.31
C ARG A 3 -44.59 9.72 44.06
N LEU A 4 -43.42 10.35 44.08
CA LEU A 4 -42.76 10.92 42.91
C LEU A 4 -42.15 9.78 42.10
N ALA A 5 -42.65 9.56 40.87
CA ALA A 5 -42.07 8.69 39.88
C ALA A 5 -40.93 9.44 39.16
N GLN A 6 -39.68 9.04 39.40
CA GLN A 6 -38.52 9.52 38.63
C GLN A 6 -38.40 8.74 37.33
N THR A 7 -38.71 9.40 36.22
CA THR A 7 -38.48 8.88 34.87
C THR A 7 -37.00 9.10 34.49
N TRP A 8 -36.25 8.03 34.38
CA TRP A 8 -34.89 8.06 33.85
C TRP A 8 -34.93 8.08 32.30
N MET A 9 -34.53 9.19 31.73
CA MET A 9 -34.40 9.35 30.30
C MET A 9 -33.01 8.83 29.88
N ALA A 10 -32.96 7.62 29.29
CA ALA A 10 -31.73 7.04 28.76
C ALA A 10 -31.40 7.73 27.43
N VAL A 11 -30.37 8.57 27.44
CA VAL A 11 -29.81 9.17 26.22
C VAL A 11 -28.90 8.11 25.56
N ALA A 12 -29.39 7.49 24.50
CA ALA A 12 -28.60 6.61 23.64
C ALA A 12 -27.66 7.46 22.78
N LEU A 13 -26.39 7.54 23.15
CA LEU A 13 -25.32 8.09 22.31
C LEU A 13 -25.08 7.13 21.14
N LEU A 14 -25.58 7.48 19.96
CA LEU A 14 -25.26 6.83 18.68
C LEU A 14 -23.80 7.19 18.32
N LEU A 15 -22.87 6.31 18.67
CA LEU A 15 -21.52 6.33 18.16
C LEU A 15 -21.56 5.95 16.65
N TRP A 16 -21.61 6.92 15.79
CA TRP A 16 -21.36 6.71 14.36
C TRP A 16 -19.88 6.34 14.18
N PRO A 17 -19.55 5.16 13.62
CA PRO A 17 -18.18 4.88 13.26
C PRO A 17 -17.79 5.91 12.17
N ALA A 18 -16.82 6.75 12.46
CA ALA A 18 -16.16 7.57 11.47
C ALA A 18 -15.52 6.60 10.47
N ALA A 19 -16.10 6.46 9.28
CA ALA A 19 -15.46 5.76 8.18
C ALA A 19 -14.19 6.55 7.86
N ALA A 20 -13.03 6.00 8.24
CA ALA A 20 -11.76 6.52 7.78
C ALA A 20 -11.78 6.42 6.24
N HIS A 21 -11.87 7.55 5.57
CA HIS A 21 -11.74 7.63 4.13
C HIS A 21 -10.29 7.22 3.83
N ALA A 22 -10.11 6.02 3.29
CA ALA A 22 -8.83 5.68 2.68
C ALA A 22 -8.64 6.66 1.51
N ALA A 23 -7.53 7.40 1.50
CA ALA A 23 -7.22 8.31 0.41
C ALA A 23 -7.29 7.55 -0.92
N ASP A 24 -7.88 8.18 -1.94
CA ASP A 24 -7.94 7.56 -3.28
C ASP A 24 -6.53 7.42 -3.83
N VAL A 25 -6.10 6.18 -4.07
CA VAL A 25 -4.79 5.89 -4.69
C VAL A 25 -4.96 5.84 -6.20
N VAL A 26 -4.18 6.67 -6.89
CA VAL A 26 -4.12 6.70 -8.37
C VAL A 26 -3.01 5.77 -8.84
N TRP A 27 -3.40 4.69 -9.53
CA TRP A 27 -2.46 3.74 -10.12
C TRP A 27 -2.11 4.13 -11.55
N THR A 28 -0.82 4.25 -11.85
CA THR A 28 -0.32 4.64 -13.17
C THR A 28 0.73 3.67 -13.70
N VAL A 29 0.82 3.55 -15.03
CA VAL A 29 1.94 2.92 -15.72
C VAL A 29 2.55 3.95 -16.64
N SER A 30 3.85 4.14 -16.52
CA SER A 30 4.63 5.08 -17.34
C SER A 30 5.89 4.43 -17.90
N LYS A 31 6.56 5.13 -18.81
CA LYS A 31 7.90 4.77 -19.27
C LYS A 31 8.85 5.93 -19.02
N LYS A 32 10.00 5.65 -18.42
CA LYS A 32 11.08 6.61 -18.23
C LYS A 32 12.39 5.94 -18.63
N ASN A 33 13.17 6.58 -19.50
CA ASN A 33 14.44 6.04 -20.02
C ASN A 33 14.31 4.59 -20.55
N GLY A 34 13.25 4.31 -21.31
CA GLY A 34 12.97 2.99 -21.88
C GLY A 34 12.48 1.92 -20.90
N ARG A 35 12.38 2.21 -19.62
CA ARG A 35 11.92 1.29 -18.56
C ARG A 35 10.47 1.54 -18.20
N ALA A 36 9.72 0.47 -17.94
CA ALA A 36 8.36 0.57 -17.45
C ALA A 36 8.37 0.81 -15.92
N TYR A 37 7.44 1.66 -15.49
CA TYR A 37 7.16 1.98 -14.09
C TYR A 37 5.68 1.73 -13.80
N LEU A 38 5.38 1.14 -12.66
CA LEU A 38 4.05 1.07 -12.06
C LEU A 38 4.11 1.85 -10.75
N SER A 39 3.19 2.76 -10.51
CA SER A 39 3.12 3.48 -9.24
C SER A 39 1.69 3.64 -8.76
N GLY A 40 1.51 3.60 -7.44
CA GLY A 40 0.30 3.95 -6.72
C GLY A 40 0.60 5.11 -5.78
N MET A 41 0.02 6.26 -6.06
CA MET A 41 0.14 7.47 -5.23
C MET A 41 -1.24 7.83 -4.68
N PRO A 42 -1.34 8.23 -3.40
CA PRO A 42 -2.50 8.95 -2.92
C PRO A 42 -2.75 10.21 -3.76
N ASN A 43 -4.00 10.62 -3.87
CA ASN A 43 -4.37 11.82 -4.63
C ASN A 43 -4.07 13.14 -3.87
N GLU A 44 -3.18 13.09 -2.88
CA GLU A 44 -2.77 14.20 -2.04
C GLU A 44 -1.28 14.49 -2.29
N PRO A 45 -0.89 15.75 -2.59
CA PRO A 45 0.46 16.09 -3.07
C PRO A 45 1.58 15.92 -2.03
N GLU A 46 1.25 15.80 -0.75
CA GLU A 46 2.21 15.73 0.36
C GLU A 46 2.38 14.30 0.91
N VAL A 47 1.84 13.29 0.21
CA VAL A 47 1.82 11.91 0.66
C VAL A 47 2.77 11.06 -0.18
N ASP A 48 3.47 10.15 0.47
CA ASP A 48 4.43 9.26 -0.18
C ASP A 48 3.73 8.15 -1.00
N TYR A 49 4.51 7.46 -1.85
CA TYR A 49 4.00 6.33 -2.61
C TYR A 49 3.54 5.20 -1.70
N GLU A 50 2.35 4.68 -1.95
CA GLU A 50 1.91 3.40 -1.37
C GLU A 50 2.71 2.24 -1.95
N PHE A 51 2.99 2.32 -3.25
CA PHE A 51 3.72 1.30 -3.98
C PHE A 51 4.32 1.87 -5.25
N TRP A 52 5.53 1.43 -5.58
CA TRP A 52 6.10 1.60 -6.90
C TRP A 52 6.86 0.35 -7.34
N ALA A 53 6.98 0.15 -8.64
CA ALA A 53 7.80 -0.89 -9.23
C ALA A 53 8.42 -0.40 -10.55
N HIS A 54 9.65 -0.80 -10.83
CA HIS A 54 10.26 -0.55 -12.14
C HIS A 54 11.07 -1.74 -12.64
N CYS A 55 11.09 -1.90 -13.96
CA CYS A 55 11.87 -2.94 -14.62
C CYS A 55 13.35 -2.58 -14.61
N ARG A 56 14.21 -3.49 -14.19
CA ARG A 56 15.67 -3.38 -14.28
C ARG A 56 16.16 -3.93 -15.63
N ALA A 57 17.36 -3.54 -16.05
CA ALA A 57 17.95 -3.98 -17.31
C ALA A 57 18.14 -5.50 -17.43
N ASN A 58 18.29 -6.20 -16.30
CA ASN A 58 18.45 -7.64 -16.22
C ASN A 58 17.13 -8.43 -16.17
N GLY A 59 15.98 -7.76 -16.41
CA GLY A 59 14.65 -8.37 -16.37
C GLY A 59 14.05 -8.57 -14.98
N SER A 60 14.79 -8.29 -13.89
CA SER A 60 14.22 -8.25 -12.54
C SER A 60 13.40 -6.96 -12.34
N ILE A 61 12.60 -6.93 -11.30
CA ILE A 61 11.76 -5.80 -10.94
C ILE A 61 12.19 -5.31 -9.55
N GLU A 62 12.53 -4.04 -9.45
CA GLU A 62 12.70 -3.37 -8.17
C GLU A 62 11.37 -2.80 -7.72
N VAL A 63 11.05 -2.95 -6.44
CA VAL A 63 9.80 -2.49 -5.84
C VAL A 63 10.08 -1.71 -4.56
N GLY A 64 9.30 -0.65 -4.34
CA GLY A 64 9.16 0.05 -3.07
C GLY A 64 7.72 -0.04 -2.57
N ALA A 65 7.55 -0.20 -1.27
CA ALA A 65 6.24 -0.40 -0.71
C ALA A 65 6.06 0.24 0.67
N ALA A 66 4.87 0.76 0.91
CA ALA A 66 4.36 1.24 2.19
C ALA A 66 5.22 2.33 2.86
N ALA A 67 5.69 3.31 2.07
CA ALA A 67 6.53 4.41 2.57
C ALA A 67 5.88 5.19 3.72
N GLU A 68 4.61 5.50 3.62
CA GLU A 68 3.80 6.16 4.65
C GLU A 68 3.71 5.40 5.97
N ALA A 69 3.76 4.07 5.91
CA ALA A 69 3.67 3.23 7.10
C ALA A 69 4.98 3.14 7.89
N HIS A 70 6.05 3.79 7.43
CA HIS A 70 7.38 3.78 8.04
C HIS A 70 7.89 2.35 8.30
N VAL A 71 8.20 1.63 7.22
CA VAL A 71 8.60 0.21 7.29
C VAL A 71 10.03 0.07 7.80
N GLY A 72 10.18 -0.10 9.11
CA GLY A 72 11.49 -0.22 9.76
C GLY A 72 12.09 1.13 10.16
N LYS A 73 13.43 1.26 10.10
CA LYS A 73 14.20 2.44 10.54
C LYS A 73 14.91 3.18 9.41
N GLY A 74 14.76 2.73 8.17
CA GLY A 74 15.42 3.34 7.01
C GLY A 74 16.93 3.10 6.90
N ARG A 75 17.50 2.20 7.72
CA ARG A 75 18.95 1.99 7.86
C ARG A 75 19.49 0.76 7.14
N GLY A 76 18.69 0.15 6.26
CA GLY A 76 19.08 -1.02 5.49
C GLY A 76 18.83 -2.35 6.19
N GLU A 77 18.16 -2.36 7.33
CA GLU A 77 17.75 -3.59 7.99
C GLU A 77 16.74 -4.38 7.15
N THR A 78 16.79 -5.71 7.29
CA THR A 78 15.84 -6.58 6.60
C THR A 78 14.45 -6.45 7.21
N VAL A 79 13.47 -6.23 6.34
CA VAL A 79 12.05 -6.14 6.71
C VAL A 79 11.21 -7.00 5.78
N THR A 80 10.04 -7.43 6.27
CA THR A 80 9.14 -8.30 5.52
C THR A 80 7.71 -7.80 5.64
N LEU A 81 7.06 -7.57 4.50
CA LEU A 81 5.63 -7.29 4.40
C LEU A 81 4.89 -8.52 3.88
N LYS A 82 3.67 -8.72 4.38
CA LYS A 82 2.71 -9.70 3.86
C LYS A 82 1.59 -8.95 3.16
N LEU A 83 1.29 -9.35 1.93
CA LEU A 83 0.19 -8.82 1.15
C LEU A 83 -0.83 -9.91 0.91
N ALA A 84 -2.11 -9.60 1.12
CA ALA A 84 -3.20 -10.55 0.94
C ALA A 84 -4.38 -9.90 0.21
N SER A 85 -4.96 -10.60 -0.77
CA SER A 85 -6.14 -10.16 -1.50
C SER A 85 -6.86 -11.35 -2.13
N ALA A 86 -8.18 -11.45 -1.93
CA ALA A 86 -9.04 -12.47 -2.56
C ALA A 86 -8.47 -13.90 -2.50
N GLY A 87 -7.98 -14.31 -1.33
CA GLY A 87 -7.40 -15.65 -1.11
C GLY A 87 -5.99 -15.84 -1.67
N LYS A 88 -5.39 -14.85 -2.33
CA LYS A 88 -3.98 -14.86 -2.74
C LYS A 88 -3.13 -14.13 -1.72
N THR A 89 -1.92 -14.62 -1.50
CA THR A 89 -0.94 -14.04 -0.58
C THR A 89 0.41 -13.90 -1.25
N ALA A 90 1.17 -12.91 -0.80
CA ALA A 90 2.57 -12.75 -1.15
C ALA A 90 3.35 -12.26 0.07
N THR A 91 4.61 -12.67 0.16
CA THR A 91 5.56 -12.15 1.14
C THR A 91 6.62 -11.36 0.37
N LEU A 92 6.80 -10.10 0.72
CA LEU A 92 7.81 -9.24 0.15
C LEU A 92 8.88 -8.98 1.20
N THR A 93 10.06 -9.55 1.00
CA THR A 93 11.22 -9.35 1.89
C THR A 93 12.24 -8.47 1.18
N GLY A 94 12.72 -7.48 1.88
CA GLY A 94 13.68 -6.52 1.34
C GLY A 94 14.39 -5.75 2.45
N VAL A 95 14.88 -4.58 2.12
CA VAL A 95 15.56 -3.68 3.07
C VAL A 95 14.72 -2.45 3.32
N SER A 96 14.76 -1.97 4.55
CA SER A 96 14.18 -0.68 4.93
C SER A 96 15.08 0.45 4.40
N ARG A 97 14.50 1.42 3.71
CA ARG A 97 15.17 2.59 3.14
C ARG A 97 14.30 3.83 3.28
N GLU A 98 14.94 4.98 3.36
CA GLU A 98 14.26 6.25 3.17
C GLU A 98 13.66 6.31 1.77
N SER A 99 12.46 6.85 1.63
CA SER A 99 11.81 7.07 0.34
C SER A 99 12.54 8.14 -0.47
N GLU A 100 12.28 8.23 -1.76
CA GLU A 100 12.86 9.29 -2.60
C GLU A 100 12.38 10.69 -2.20
N ASN A 101 11.23 10.78 -1.52
CA ASN A 101 10.63 12.02 -1.05
C ASN A 101 10.82 12.25 0.46
N VAL A 102 11.75 11.55 1.10
CA VAL A 102 11.93 11.57 2.58
C VAL A 102 12.07 12.97 3.17
N GLU A 103 12.68 13.91 2.46
CA GLU A 103 12.83 15.29 2.91
C GLU A 103 11.49 16.04 3.05
N MET A 104 10.48 15.64 2.26
CA MET A 104 9.14 16.25 2.28
C MET A 104 8.17 15.46 3.15
N THR A 105 8.24 14.15 3.11
CA THR A 105 7.25 13.25 3.70
C THR A 105 7.77 12.49 4.92
N GLY A 106 9.10 12.37 5.08
CA GLY A 106 9.72 11.54 6.13
C GLY A 106 9.52 10.03 5.91
N GLY A 107 9.04 9.60 4.74
CA GLY A 107 8.67 8.23 4.46
C GLY A 107 9.82 7.23 4.52
N ILE A 108 9.56 6.05 5.08
CA ILE A 108 10.50 4.92 5.13
C ILE A 108 9.82 3.72 4.49
N GLU A 109 10.36 3.24 3.38
CA GLU A 109 9.78 2.17 2.57
C GLU A 109 10.56 0.87 2.66
N LEU A 110 9.89 -0.26 2.38
CA LEU A 110 10.56 -1.49 2.03
C LEU A 110 10.99 -1.43 0.57
N ARG A 111 12.28 -1.67 0.30
CA ARG A 111 12.80 -1.90 -1.07
C ARG A 111 13.23 -3.34 -1.26
N ALA A 112 12.78 -3.95 -2.36
CA ALA A 112 13.11 -5.31 -2.72
C ALA A 112 13.34 -5.46 -4.23
N VAL A 113 14.05 -6.51 -4.62
CA VAL A 113 14.20 -6.92 -6.02
C VAL A 113 13.55 -8.29 -6.17
N VAL A 114 12.62 -8.42 -7.11
CA VAL A 114 11.83 -9.63 -7.34
C VAL A 114 11.84 -10.04 -8.80
N SER A 115 11.49 -11.31 -9.09
CA SER A 115 11.24 -11.76 -10.46
C SER A 115 9.86 -11.33 -10.96
N ARG A 116 9.61 -11.41 -12.25
CA ARG A 116 8.28 -11.18 -12.85
C ARG A 116 7.21 -12.16 -12.38
N GLU A 117 7.62 -13.36 -12.02
CA GLU A 117 6.77 -14.47 -11.56
C GLU A 117 6.45 -14.37 -10.07
N HIS A 118 7.03 -13.39 -9.36
CA HIS A 118 6.83 -13.27 -7.92
C HIS A 118 5.34 -13.17 -7.56
N PRO A 119 4.88 -13.88 -6.52
CA PRO A 119 3.47 -13.93 -6.10
C PRO A 119 2.83 -12.56 -5.87
N LEU A 120 3.62 -11.53 -5.55
CA LEU A 120 3.19 -10.14 -5.43
C LEU A 120 2.30 -9.72 -6.61
N PHE A 121 2.73 -9.98 -7.86
CA PHE A 121 1.99 -9.55 -9.05
C PHE A 121 0.65 -10.27 -9.21
N LYS A 122 0.52 -11.49 -8.68
CA LYS A 122 -0.76 -12.20 -8.62
C LYS A 122 -1.72 -11.57 -7.60
N VAL A 123 -1.18 -11.02 -6.50
CA VAL A 123 -1.97 -10.27 -5.50
C VAL A 123 -2.42 -8.92 -6.09
N LEU A 124 -1.51 -8.15 -6.71
CA LEU A 124 -1.83 -6.86 -7.36
C LEU A 124 -2.87 -7.01 -8.48
N ALA A 125 -2.87 -8.14 -9.18
CA ALA A 125 -3.80 -8.42 -10.28
C ALA A 125 -5.21 -8.85 -9.85
N THR A 126 -5.51 -9.03 -8.55
CA THR A 126 -6.82 -9.51 -8.08
C THR A 126 -7.96 -8.53 -8.34
N GLY A 127 -7.68 -7.23 -8.43
CA GLY A 127 -8.69 -6.17 -8.52
C GLY A 127 -9.56 -6.02 -7.25
N LYS A 128 -9.14 -6.62 -6.14
CA LYS A 128 -9.79 -6.53 -4.82
C LYS A 128 -8.85 -5.86 -3.82
N PRO A 129 -9.36 -5.17 -2.78
CA PRO A 129 -8.54 -4.51 -1.77
C PRO A 129 -7.40 -5.41 -1.26
N ILE A 130 -6.23 -4.84 -1.06
CA ILE A 130 -5.02 -5.55 -0.64
C ILE A 130 -4.73 -5.18 0.80
N LEU A 131 -4.82 -6.16 1.69
CA LEU A 131 -4.35 -6.00 3.07
C LEU A 131 -2.83 -6.12 3.09
N VAL A 132 -2.18 -5.10 3.63
CA VAL A 132 -0.73 -5.06 3.88
C VAL A 132 -0.48 -5.12 5.37
N SER A 133 0.40 -6.01 5.79
CA SER A 133 0.76 -6.24 7.19
C SER A 133 2.23 -6.61 7.33
N GLY A 134 2.75 -6.51 8.57
CA GLY A 134 4.15 -6.77 8.87
C GLY A 134 4.57 -5.96 10.09
N PRO A 135 5.80 -5.43 10.15
CA PRO A 135 6.25 -4.55 11.22
C PRO A 135 5.70 -3.13 11.07
N ILE A 136 4.44 -3.01 10.67
CA ILE A 136 3.69 -1.77 10.45
C ILE A 136 2.28 -1.92 11.00
N LYS A 137 1.58 -0.81 11.23
CA LYS A 137 0.13 -0.85 11.44
C LYS A 137 -0.53 -1.42 10.18
N PRO A 138 -1.35 -2.48 10.27
CA PRO A 138 -2.03 -3.03 9.10
C PRO A 138 -2.80 -1.96 8.35
N MET A 139 -2.67 -1.96 7.02
CA MET A 139 -3.32 -1.02 6.13
C MET A 139 -3.95 -1.73 4.94
N THR A 140 -4.85 -1.05 4.24
CA THR A 140 -5.50 -1.60 3.05
C THR A 140 -5.29 -0.65 1.87
N TRP A 141 -4.69 -1.16 0.80
CA TRP A 141 -4.54 -0.41 -0.44
C TRP A 141 -5.82 -0.47 -1.28
N PRO A 142 -6.37 0.67 -1.69
CA PRO A 142 -7.41 0.71 -2.69
C PRO A 142 -6.82 0.34 -4.06
N VAL A 143 -7.61 -0.38 -4.88
CA VAL A 143 -7.06 -1.05 -6.09
C VAL A 143 -7.77 -0.68 -7.38
N LYS A 144 -8.49 0.44 -7.42
CA LYS A 144 -9.21 0.88 -8.61
C LYS A 144 -8.26 0.98 -9.82
N GLY A 145 -8.47 0.11 -10.82
CA GLY A 145 -7.64 0.06 -12.02
C GLY A 145 -6.29 -0.66 -11.89
N LEU A 146 -5.87 -1.10 -10.70
CA LEU A 146 -4.57 -1.72 -10.46
C LEU A 146 -4.36 -3.01 -11.28
N SER A 147 -5.37 -3.87 -11.38
CA SER A 147 -5.26 -5.14 -12.13
C SER A 147 -4.83 -4.92 -13.58
N ALA A 148 -5.51 -4.01 -14.29
CA ALA A 148 -5.17 -3.66 -15.68
C ALA A 148 -3.78 -3.01 -15.78
N ARG A 149 -3.42 -2.15 -14.82
CA ARG A 149 -2.10 -1.50 -14.76
C ARG A 149 -0.99 -2.50 -14.49
N THR A 150 -1.19 -3.47 -13.60
CA THR A 150 -0.24 -4.56 -13.34
C THR A 150 0.02 -5.38 -14.60
N ALA A 151 -1.04 -5.76 -15.33
CA ALA A 151 -0.90 -6.51 -16.59
C ALA A 151 -0.13 -5.70 -17.65
N ALA A 152 -0.45 -4.41 -17.82
CA ALA A 152 0.25 -3.51 -18.73
C ALA A 152 1.73 -3.33 -18.36
N PHE A 153 2.03 -3.16 -17.08
CA PHE A 153 3.40 -3.05 -16.56
C PHE A 153 4.21 -4.31 -16.87
N LEU A 154 3.70 -5.49 -16.49
CA LEU A 154 4.39 -6.77 -16.73
C LEU A 154 4.60 -7.05 -18.23
N LYS A 155 3.66 -6.65 -19.10
CA LYS A 155 3.84 -6.73 -20.57
C LYS A 155 4.97 -5.82 -21.06
N ALA A 156 5.16 -4.68 -20.43
CA ALA A 156 6.19 -3.70 -20.80
C ALA A 156 7.57 -4.01 -20.18
N CYS A 157 7.64 -4.81 -19.11
CA CYS A 157 8.84 -5.37 -18.53
C CYS A 157 9.33 -6.57 -19.36
N LYS A 158 10.16 -6.32 -20.36
CA LYS A 158 10.75 -7.37 -21.21
C LYS A 158 12.19 -7.62 -20.79
#